data_76617013a35cf496100d0fc5e383bbe9
#
_entry.id   76617013a35cf496100d0fc5e383bbe9
#
_cell.length_a   1.000
_cell.length_b   1.000
_cell.length_c   1.000
_cell.angle_alpha   90.00
_cell.angle_beta   90.00
_cell.angle_gamma   90.00
#
_symmetry.space_group_name_H-M   'P 1'
#
loop_
_entity.id
_entity.type
_entity.pdbx_description
1 polymer ?
#
loop_
_entity_poly.entity_id
_entity_poly.type
_entity_poly.pdbx_seq_one_letter_code
_entity_poly.pdbx_strand_id
1 'polypeptide(L)'
;EIAFSISLGPKMAVVPGVVGNSAEGYAYSAIGSANLYYSIEYAESTSVPAGTVISQVPEGGTSVPEYSTVKLVISVGPPTVGLGANDLTNMTQEQATSTLAGMSLGAQIQYESSDYVAVGSVTRWAATSADGSLHAGDTVIVFISTGPAATAPSTDPAPAPSTNPAPAPSTNPAPAP
;
A
#
# COMPACT_ATOMS: atom_id res chain seq x y z
N GLU A 1 -44.31 -11.93 63.32
CA GLU A 1 -44.11 -10.98 62.19
C GLU A 1 -43.50 -11.80 61.05
N ILE A 2 -44.18 -11.88 59.90
CA ILE A 2 -43.70 -12.63 58.76
C ILE A 2 -43.17 -11.58 57.78
N ALA A 3 -41.83 -11.56 57.55
CA ALA A 3 -41.20 -10.67 56.58
C ALA A 3 -41.18 -11.37 55.20
N PHE A 4 -41.75 -10.70 54.18
CA PHE A 4 -41.66 -11.13 52.79
C PHE A 4 -40.59 -10.30 52.09
N SER A 5 -39.66 -10.95 51.39
CA SER A 5 -38.72 -10.33 50.49
C SER A 5 -39.17 -10.56 49.06
N ILE A 6 -39.51 -9.50 48.35
CA ILE A 6 -39.92 -9.55 46.94
C ILE A 6 -38.70 -9.20 46.10
N SER A 7 -38.33 -10.13 45.21
CA SER A 7 -37.25 -9.83 44.20
C SER A 7 -37.82 -8.87 43.14
N LEU A 8 -37.13 -7.77 42.90
CA LEU A 8 -37.46 -6.81 41.84
C LEU A 8 -36.89 -7.23 40.47
N GLY A 9 -36.25 -8.40 40.41
CA GLY A 9 -35.56 -8.84 39.20
C GLY A 9 -34.20 -8.14 39.04
N PRO A 10 -33.46 -8.47 37.96
CA PRO A 10 -32.20 -7.82 37.65
C PRO A 10 -32.43 -6.36 37.24
N LYS A 11 -31.48 -5.51 37.60
CA LYS A 11 -31.47 -4.13 37.14
C LYS A 11 -31.22 -4.09 35.64
N MET A 12 -31.99 -3.29 34.90
CA MET A 12 -31.97 -3.24 33.46
C MET A 12 -31.22 -2.02 32.98
N ALA A 13 -30.46 -2.17 31.89
CA ALA A 13 -29.77 -1.12 31.16
C ALA A 13 -30.28 -1.02 29.72
N VAL A 14 -30.26 0.14 29.14
CA VAL A 14 -30.61 0.36 27.72
C VAL A 14 -29.34 0.34 26.90
N VAL A 15 -29.28 -0.50 25.87
CA VAL A 15 -28.13 -0.57 24.96
C VAL A 15 -28.03 0.70 24.13
N PRO A 16 -26.91 1.44 24.19
CA PRO A 16 -26.73 2.63 23.34
C PRO A 16 -26.57 2.22 21.88
N GLY A 17 -27.14 3.03 20.96
CA GLY A 17 -26.95 2.84 19.51
C GLY A 17 -25.58 3.40 19.09
N VAL A 18 -24.66 2.53 18.65
CA VAL A 18 -23.31 2.93 18.24
C VAL A 18 -22.98 2.56 16.79
N VAL A 19 -23.92 1.95 16.07
CA VAL A 19 -23.74 1.58 14.65
C VAL A 19 -23.54 2.83 13.79
N GLY A 20 -22.61 2.77 12.84
CA GLY A 20 -22.24 3.88 11.96
C GLY A 20 -21.29 4.90 12.59
N ASN A 21 -20.89 4.70 13.84
CA ASN A 21 -19.93 5.59 14.51
C ASN A 21 -18.50 5.23 14.10
N SER A 22 -17.76 6.22 13.60
CA SER A 22 -16.38 6.04 13.13
C SER A 22 -15.32 6.17 14.23
N ALA A 23 -15.73 6.34 15.48
CA ALA A 23 -14.82 6.41 16.62
C ALA A 23 -15.06 5.21 17.55
N GLU A 24 -14.24 4.17 17.42
CA GLU A 24 -14.31 2.98 18.29
C GLU A 24 -14.33 3.36 19.78
N GLY A 25 -13.49 4.31 20.19
CA GLY A 25 -13.43 4.77 21.57
C GLY A 25 -14.74 5.38 22.09
N TYR A 26 -15.54 6.01 21.22
CA TYR A 26 -16.87 6.48 21.58
C TYR A 26 -17.83 5.31 21.84
N ALA A 27 -17.80 4.28 20.98
CA ALA A 27 -18.65 3.11 21.13
C ALA A 27 -18.35 2.40 22.47
N TYR A 28 -17.10 2.21 22.79
CA TYR A 28 -16.67 1.60 24.07
C TYR A 28 -17.10 2.43 25.28
N SER A 29 -16.91 3.73 25.21
CA SER A 29 -17.29 4.66 26.29
C SER A 29 -18.81 4.70 26.50
N ALA A 30 -19.60 4.72 25.42
CA ALA A 30 -21.05 4.73 25.49
C ALA A 30 -21.60 3.46 26.12
N ILE A 31 -21.11 2.29 25.72
CA ILE A 31 -21.53 0.98 26.29
C ILE A 31 -21.13 0.87 27.75
N GLY A 32 -19.88 1.25 28.10
CA GLY A 32 -19.41 1.25 29.47
C GLY A 32 -20.20 2.19 30.38
N SER A 33 -20.59 3.36 29.90
CA SER A 33 -21.42 4.33 30.62
C SER A 33 -22.86 3.82 30.89
N ALA A 34 -23.33 2.87 30.08
CA ALA A 34 -24.61 2.19 30.29
C ALA A 34 -24.52 0.99 31.24
N ASN A 35 -23.40 0.77 31.94
CA ASN A 35 -23.12 -0.42 32.77
C ASN A 35 -23.21 -1.74 31.98
N LEU A 36 -22.74 -1.73 30.73
CA LEU A 36 -22.70 -2.91 29.86
C LEU A 36 -21.25 -3.26 29.53
N TYR A 37 -21.01 -4.53 29.23
CA TYR A 37 -19.75 -4.99 28.67
C TYR A 37 -19.84 -5.01 27.14
N TYR A 38 -18.68 -5.02 26.48
CA TYR A 38 -18.61 -5.20 25.03
C TYR A 38 -17.65 -6.32 24.65
N SER A 39 -17.91 -6.94 23.51
CA SER A 39 -16.97 -7.82 22.81
C SER A 39 -16.82 -7.31 21.38
N ILE A 40 -15.61 -7.44 20.83
CA ILE A 40 -15.27 -6.90 19.52
C ILE A 40 -15.03 -8.05 18.56
N GLU A 41 -15.56 -7.91 17.37
CA GLU A 41 -15.24 -8.72 16.20
C GLU A 41 -14.89 -7.77 15.06
N TYR A 42 -13.86 -8.09 14.29
CA TYR A 42 -13.46 -7.30 13.13
C TYR A 42 -13.94 -7.98 11.85
N ALA A 43 -14.44 -7.18 10.91
CA ALA A 43 -14.91 -7.66 9.61
C ALA A 43 -14.47 -6.71 8.48
N GLU A 44 -14.15 -7.30 7.33
CA GLU A 44 -13.90 -6.53 6.12
C GLU A 44 -15.19 -5.93 5.57
N SER A 45 -15.10 -4.73 5.02
CA SER A 45 -16.23 -4.05 4.38
C SER A 45 -15.75 -3.14 3.27
N THR A 46 -16.33 -3.27 2.09
CA THR A 46 -16.07 -2.39 0.94
C THR A 46 -16.87 -1.09 0.99
N SER A 47 -17.88 -1.00 1.87
CA SER A 47 -18.79 0.15 1.96
C SER A 47 -18.67 0.92 3.27
N VAL A 48 -18.09 0.32 4.31
CA VAL A 48 -17.95 0.93 5.64
C VAL A 48 -16.46 1.19 5.89
N PRO A 49 -16.04 2.43 6.15
CA PRO A 49 -14.65 2.78 6.42
C PRO A 49 -14.08 2.01 7.63
N ALA A 50 -12.77 1.77 7.63
CA ALA A 50 -12.07 1.16 8.77
C ALA A 50 -12.32 1.94 10.07
N GLY A 51 -12.43 1.25 11.20
CA GLY A 51 -12.72 1.83 12.52
C GLY A 51 -14.17 2.18 12.76
N THR A 52 -15.08 1.91 11.81
CA THR A 52 -16.52 2.20 11.96
C THR A 52 -17.28 0.96 12.41
N VAL A 53 -18.23 1.11 13.33
CA VAL A 53 -19.09 0.01 13.79
C VAL A 53 -20.07 -0.37 12.69
N ILE A 54 -19.93 -1.58 12.15
CA ILE A 54 -20.82 -2.15 11.11
C ILE A 54 -22.16 -2.56 11.72
N SER A 55 -22.10 -3.28 12.85
CA SER A 55 -23.28 -3.80 13.52
C SER A 55 -23.06 -3.99 15.01
N GLN A 56 -24.13 -4.06 15.76
CA GLN A 56 -24.13 -4.38 17.19
C GLN A 56 -25.23 -5.36 17.54
N VAL A 57 -25.00 -6.19 18.53
CA VAL A 57 -25.99 -7.14 19.07
C VAL A 57 -25.86 -7.18 20.61
N PRO A 58 -26.91 -6.85 21.38
CA PRO A 58 -28.26 -6.41 20.96
C PRO A 58 -28.29 -5.04 20.28
N GLU A 59 -29.38 -4.77 19.55
CA GLU A 59 -29.57 -3.49 18.87
C GLU A 59 -29.69 -2.33 19.87
N GLY A 60 -29.34 -1.11 19.41
CA GLY A 60 -29.52 0.11 20.17
C GLY A 60 -30.97 0.32 20.60
N GLY A 61 -31.20 0.76 21.85
CA GLY A 61 -32.51 0.89 22.45
C GLY A 61 -33.08 -0.37 23.12
N THR A 62 -32.42 -1.51 22.95
CA THR A 62 -32.86 -2.77 23.63
C THR A 62 -32.59 -2.69 25.13
N SER A 63 -33.53 -3.12 25.94
CA SER A 63 -33.39 -3.25 27.40
C SER A 63 -32.82 -4.61 27.76
N VAL A 64 -31.67 -4.64 28.42
CA VAL A 64 -30.98 -5.87 28.84
C VAL A 64 -30.59 -5.77 30.32
N PRO A 65 -30.33 -6.87 31.01
CA PRO A 65 -29.76 -6.82 32.36
C PRO A 65 -28.43 -6.04 32.37
N GLU A 66 -28.19 -5.26 33.43
CA GLU A 66 -26.87 -4.61 33.64
C GLU A 66 -25.77 -5.67 33.55
N TYR A 67 -24.60 -5.27 33.07
CA TYR A 67 -23.43 -6.12 32.83
C TYR A 67 -23.59 -7.17 31.73
N SER A 68 -24.68 -7.10 30.94
CA SER A 68 -24.77 -7.88 29.69
C SER A 68 -23.71 -7.46 28.69
N THR A 69 -23.29 -8.39 27.83
CA THR A 69 -22.30 -8.12 26.79
C THR A 69 -22.97 -7.70 25.49
N VAL A 70 -22.54 -6.59 24.94
CA VAL A 70 -22.90 -6.12 23.59
C VAL A 70 -21.77 -6.51 22.63
N LYS A 71 -22.08 -7.31 21.62
CA LYS A 71 -21.15 -7.66 20.54
C LYS A 71 -21.11 -6.52 19.53
N LEU A 72 -19.94 -6.03 19.22
CA LEU A 72 -19.67 -5.02 18.20
C LEU A 72 -18.91 -5.65 17.05
N VAL A 73 -19.34 -5.38 15.83
CA VAL A 73 -18.58 -5.71 14.61
C VAL A 73 -18.02 -4.42 14.05
N ILE A 74 -16.70 -4.33 13.95
CA ILE A 74 -15.97 -3.13 13.51
C ILE A 74 -15.34 -3.40 12.16
N SER A 75 -15.50 -2.46 11.25
CA SER A 75 -14.88 -2.53 9.92
C SER A 75 -13.36 -2.41 10.01
N VAL A 76 -12.64 -3.27 9.32
CA VAL A 76 -11.21 -3.10 9.02
C VAL A 76 -10.99 -2.46 7.64
N GLY A 77 -12.08 -2.05 6.96
CA GLY A 77 -12.03 -1.55 5.61
C GLY A 77 -12.13 -2.66 4.56
N PRO A 78 -11.90 -2.33 3.29
CA PRO A 78 -11.92 -3.31 2.22
C PRO A 78 -10.78 -4.33 2.34
N PRO A 79 -10.96 -5.56 1.83
CA PRO A 79 -9.90 -6.56 1.82
C PRO A 79 -8.67 -6.06 1.07
N THR A 80 -7.49 -6.23 1.66
CA THR A 80 -6.22 -5.86 1.03
C THR A 80 -5.73 -6.98 0.10
N VAL A 81 -5.20 -6.58 -1.04
CA VAL A 81 -4.55 -7.47 -2.00
C VAL A 81 -3.04 -7.35 -1.80
N GLY A 82 -2.40 -8.38 -1.26
CA GLY A 82 -0.96 -8.40 -1.11
C GLY A 82 -0.28 -8.91 -2.38
N LEU A 83 0.69 -8.19 -2.93
CA LEU A 83 1.55 -8.72 -3.99
C LEU A 83 2.42 -9.87 -3.47
N GLY A 84 2.72 -9.90 -2.16
CA GLY A 84 3.34 -11.03 -1.47
C GLY A 84 4.57 -11.59 -2.20
N ALA A 85 4.52 -12.89 -2.54
CA ALA A 85 5.55 -13.57 -3.31
C ALA A 85 5.58 -13.18 -4.80
N ASN A 86 4.60 -12.42 -5.29
CA ASN A 86 4.55 -11.92 -6.66
C ASN A 86 5.23 -10.54 -6.75
N ASP A 87 6.50 -10.48 -6.34
CA ASP A 87 7.30 -9.29 -6.60
C ASP A 87 7.42 -9.09 -8.11
N LEU A 88 7.00 -7.93 -8.58
CA LEU A 88 7.01 -7.59 -10.01
C LEU A 88 8.42 -7.28 -10.53
N THR A 89 9.39 -7.13 -9.66
CA THR A 89 10.77 -6.75 -10.00
C THR A 89 11.40 -7.77 -10.97
N ASN A 90 12.06 -7.27 -12.00
CA ASN A 90 12.65 -8.06 -13.10
C ASN A 90 11.66 -8.82 -14.01
N MET A 91 10.36 -8.76 -13.78
CA MET A 91 9.38 -9.25 -14.75
C MET A 91 9.39 -8.37 -16.00
N THR A 92 9.00 -8.96 -17.15
CA THR A 92 8.71 -8.14 -18.33
C THR A 92 7.43 -7.33 -18.10
N GLN A 93 7.25 -6.25 -18.85
CA GLN A 93 6.03 -5.44 -18.79
C GLN A 93 4.77 -6.30 -18.94
N GLU A 94 4.77 -7.24 -19.88
CA GLU A 94 3.63 -8.12 -20.16
C GLU A 94 3.33 -9.06 -18.98
N GLN A 95 4.36 -9.66 -18.39
CA GLN A 95 4.21 -10.50 -17.20
C GLN A 95 3.67 -9.72 -16.01
N ALA A 96 4.20 -8.53 -15.74
CA ALA A 96 3.76 -7.69 -14.65
C ALA A 96 2.28 -7.26 -14.81
N THR A 97 1.89 -6.81 -16.00
CA THR A 97 0.50 -6.42 -16.29
C THR A 97 -0.46 -7.60 -16.19
N SER A 98 -0.07 -8.78 -16.66
CA SER A 98 -0.86 -10.00 -16.55
C SER A 98 -1.03 -10.44 -15.10
N THR A 99 0.03 -10.37 -14.29
CA THR A 99 -0.01 -10.68 -12.87
C THR A 99 -0.97 -9.73 -12.12
N LEU A 100 -0.85 -8.42 -12.35
CA LEU A 100 -1.74 -7.43 -11.74
C LEU A 100 -3.20 -7.63 -12.15
N ALA A 101 -3.47 -7.88 -13.43
CA ALA A 101 -4.82 -8.16 -13.92
C ALA A 101 -5.43 -9.41 -13.26
N GLY A 102 -4.64 -10.47 -13.05
CA GLY A 102 -5.07 -11.67 -12.32
C GLY A 102 -5.43 -11.40 -10.87
N MET A 103 -4.94 -10.32 -10.27
CA MET A 103 -5.22 -9.87 -8.91
C MET A 103 -6.30 -8.77 -8.86
N SER A 104 -6.97 -8.50 -9.97
CA SER A 104 -7.94 -7.39 -10.12
C SER A 104 -7.34 -6.01 -9.84
N LEU A 105 -6.06 -5.83 -10.16
CA LEU A 105 -5.34 -4.55 -10.04
C LEU A 105 -5.10 -3.95 -11.43
N GLY A 106 -5.20 -2.61 -11.51
CA GLY A 106 -4.79 -1.86 -12.70
C GLY A 106 -3.27 -1.65 -12.74
N ALA A 107 -2.73 -1.46 -13.93
CA ALA A 107 -1.32 -1.11 -14.13
C ALA A 107 -1.19 0.25 -14.82
N GLN A 108 -0.38 1.14 -14.25
CA GLN A 108 0.06 2.38 -14.89
C GLN A 108 1.56 2.25 -15.19
N ILE A 109 1.90 2.26 -16.47
CA ILE A 109 3.29 2.09 -16.90
C ILE A 109 3.99 3.44 -16.94
N GLN A 110 5.19 3.50 -16.34
CA GLN A 110 6.14 4.58 -16.46
C GLN A 110 7.48 4.01 -16.93
N TYR A 111 8.27 4.82 -17.60
CA TYR A 111 9.58 4.42 -18.10
C TYR A 111 10.68 5.19 -17.37
N GLU A 112 11.73 4.49 -16.96
CA GLU A 112 12.90 5.11 -16.33
C GLU A 112 14.19 4.46 -16.83
N SER A 113 15.32 5.19 -16.76
CA SER A 113 16.61 4.62 -17.09
C SER A 113 17.14 3.75 -15.94
N SER A 114 17.81 2.65 -16.27
CA SER A 114 18.44 1.78 -15.28
C SER A 114 19.70 1.14 -15.87
N ASP A 115 20.80 1.20 -15.14
CA ASP A 115 22.07 0.58 -15.52
C ASP A 115 22.12 -0.91 -15.16
N TYR A 116 21.19 -1.38 -14.32
CA TYR A 116 21.23 -2.72 -13.72
C TYR A 116 20.09 -3.63 -14.18
N VAL A 117 18.98 -3.07 -14.65
CA VAL A 117 17.81 -3.82 -15.08
C VAL A 117 17.70 -3.83 -16.59
N ALA A 118 17.47 -5.00 -17.17
CA ALA A 118 17.35 -5.16 -18.61
C ALA A 118 16.22 -4.29 -19.17
N VAL A 119 16.42 -3.79 -20.39
CA VAL A 119 15.40 -3.01 -21.12
C VAL A 119 14.10 -3.80 -21.21
N GLY A 120 12.98 -3.15 -20.92
CA GLY A 120 11.66 -3.77 -20.95
C GLY A 120 11.26 -4.53 -19.68
N SER A 121 12.15 -4.59 -18.68
CA SER A 121 11.88 -5.24 -17.39
C SER A 121 11.52 -4.22 -16.30
N VAL A 122 10.74 -4.65 -15.32
CA VAL A 122 10.31 -3.84 -14.18
C VAL A 122 11.50 -3.56 -13.26
N THR A 123 11.77 -2.29 -13.04
CA THR A 123 12.78 -1.82 -12.08
C THR A 123 12.23 -1.78 -10.67
N ARG A 124 11.02 -1.27 -10.53
CA ARG A 124 10.30 -1.12 -9.27
C ARG A 124 8.81 -0.92 -9.53
N TRP A 125 8.02 -0.96 -8.47
CA TRP A 125 6.60 -0.65 -8.52
C TRP A 125 6.19 0.18 -7.29
N ALA A 126 5.05 0.84 -7.35
CA ALA A 126 4.49 1.63 -6.26
C ALA A 126 2.96 1.51 -6.23
N ALA A 127 2.40 1.40 -5.03
CA ALA A 127 0.97 1.54 -4.83
C ALA A 127 0.56 3.01 -4.98
N THR A 128 -0.64 3.27 -5.52
CA THR A 128 -1.19 4.63 -5.61
C THR A 128 -1.96 5.05 -4.36
N SER A 129 -2.29 4.10 -3.48
CA SER A 129 -2.99 4.38 -2.23
C SER A 129 -2.08 5.09 -1.22
N ALA A 130 -2.67 6.01 -0.45
CA ALA A 130 -1.93 6.85 0.50
C ALA A 130 -1.32 6.07 1.69
N ASP A 131 -1.89 4.93 2.03
CA ASP A 131 -1.45 4.03 3.10
C ASP A 131 -0.49 2.93 2.63
N GLY A 132 -0.24 2.86 1.31
CA GLY A 132 0.57 1.81 0.69
C GLY A 132 -0.11 0.45 0.57
N SER A 133 -1.36 0.33 1.02
CA SER A 133 -2.17 -0.89 0.87
C SER A 133 -2.78 -0.96 -0.54
N LEU A 134 -2.91 -2.16 -1.07
CA LEU A 134 -3.58 -2.41 -2.36
C LEU A 134 -4.94 -3.08 -2.11
N HIS A 135 -5.95 -2.61 -2.81
CA HIS A 135 -7.29 -3.18 -2.79
C HIS A 135 -7.71 -3.56 -4.21
N ALA A 136 -8.66 -4.47 -4.33
CA ALA A 136 -9.18 -4.85 -5.64
C ALA A 136 -9.73 -3.62 -6.38
N GLY A 137 -9.25 -3.39 -7.60
CA GLY A 137 -9.57 -2.20 -8.42
C GLY A 137 -8.56 -1.07 -8.33
N ASP A 138 -7.60 -1.11 -7.40
CA ASP A 138 -6.54 -0.11 -7.30
C ASP A 138 -5.58 -0.20 -8.50
N THR A 139 -4.87 0.91 -8.73
CA THR A 139 -3.85 1.00 -9.77
C THR A 139 -2.46 0.94 -9.15
N VAL A 140 -1.58 0.15 -9.74
CA VAL A 140 -0.16 0.06 -9.38
C VAL A 140 0.66 0.76 -10.44
N ILE A 141 1.57 1.64 -10.03
CA ILE A 141 2.54 2.25 -10.94
C ILE A 141 3.70 1.25 -11.10
N VAL A 142 3.96 0.87 -12.35
CA VAL A 142 5.03 -0.06 -12.71
C VAL A 142 6.07 0.70 -13.52
N PHE A 143 7.31 0.72 -13.05
CA PHE A 143 8.43 1.39 -13.72
C PHE A 143 9.20 0.39 -14.55
N ILE A 144 9.34 0.70 -15.85
CA ILE A 144 10.00 -0.15 -16.85
C ILE A 144 11.35 0.44 -17.24
N SER A 145 12.38 -0.38 -17.23
CA SER A 145 13.72 0.01 -17.66
C SER A 145 13.75 0.35 -19.15
N THR A 146 14.32 1.50 -19.48
CA THR A 146 14.72 1.88 -20.85
C THR A 146 16.21 1.57 -21.14
N GLY A 147 16.90 0.96 -20.19
CA GLY A 147 18.35 0.78 -20.22
C GLY A 147 19.11 1.97 -19.63
N PRO A 148 20.42 1.99 -19.75
CA PRO A 148 21.26 3.06 -19.27
C PRO A 148 20.83 4.43 -19.82
N ALA A 149 20.93 5.47 -18.98
CA ALA A 149 20.71 6.82 -19.46
C ALA A 149 21.72 7.11 -20.58
N ALA A 150 21.22 7.62 -21.73
CA ALA A 150 22.12 8.04 -22.79
C ALA A 150 23.10 9.08 -22.22
N THR A 151 24.38 8.72 -22.16
CA THR A 151 25.42 9.70 -21.85
C THR A 151 25.35 10.78 -22.93
N ALA A 152 25.16 12.03 -22.52
CA ALA A 152 25.28 13.15 -23.46
C ALA A 152 26.60 13.01 -24.21
N PRO A 153 26.62 13.27 -25.53
CA PRO A 153 27.86 13.21 -26.28
C PRO A 153 28.86 14.09 -25.57
N SER A 154 30.01 13.52 -25.21
CA SER A 154 31.11 14.27 -24.62
C SER A 154 31.46 15.43 -25.57
N THR A 155 31.25 16.65 -25.09
CA THR A 155 31.75 17.87 -25.76
C THR A 155 33.23 18.06 -25.48
N ASP A 156 33.97 16.98 -25.33
CA ASP A 156 35.42 17.05 -25.25
C ASP A 156 35.92 17.48 -26.64
N PRO A 157 36.54 18.63 -26.79
CA PRO A 157 37.03 19.07 -28.09
C PRO A 157 38.05 18.03 -28.57
N ALA A 158 37.87 17.58 -29.82
CA ALA A 158 38.80 16.65 -30.47
C ALA A 158 40.24 17.06 -30.17
N PRO A 159 41.13 16.12 -29.78
CA PRO A 159 42.53 16.46 -29.51
C PRO A 159 43.09 17.17 -30.73
N ALA A 160 43.72 18.36 -30.49
CA ALA A 160 44.31 19.14 -31.53
C ALA A 160 45.29 18.27 -32.37
N PRO A 161 45.31 18.41 -33.69
CA PRO A 161 46.20 17.61 -34.52
C PRO A 161 47.63 17.81 -34.04
N SER A 162 48.30 16.72 -33.68
CA SER A 162 49.71 16.73 -33.29
C SER A 162 50.54 17.27 -34.43
N THR A 163 51.04 18.51 -34.32
CA THR A 163 52.06 19.08 -35.20
C THR A 163 53.39 18.48 -34.81
N ASN A 164 53.62 17.23 -35.18
CA ASN A 164 54.95 16.66 -35.15
C ASN A 164 55.71 17.22 -36.36
N PRO A 165 56.79 18.05 -36.18
CA PRO A 165 57.54 18.55 -37.32
C PRO A 165 58.18 17.36 -38.04
N ALA A 166 58.07 17.39 -39.37
CA ALA A 166 58.69 16.39 -40.22
C ALA A 166 60.18 16.29 -39.94
N PRO A 167 60.78 15.10 -39.89
CA PRO A 167 62.20 14.92 -39.70
C PRO A 167 62.98 15.62 -40.84
N ALA A 168 63.99 16.41 -40.50
CA ALA A 168 64.84 17.09 -41.44
C ALA A 168 65.50 16.08 -42.42
N PRO A 169 65.66 16.45 -43.70
CA PRO A 169 66.33 15.58 -44.67
C PRO A 169 67.79 15.32 -44.27
N SER A 170 68.16 14.05 -44.18
CA SER A 170 69.55 13.58 -43.94
C SER A 170 70.37 13.93 -45.13
N THR A 171 71.31 14.87 -44.96
CA THR A 171 72.39 15.16 -45.92
C THR A 171 73.49 14.16 -45.70
N ASN A 172 73.44 13.06 -46.47
CA ASN A 172 74.60 12.15 -46.56
C ASN A 172 75.59 12.71 -47.53
N PRO A 173 76.86 13.02 -47.11
CA PRO A 173 77.86 13.49 -48.03
C PRO A 173 78.33 12.34 -48.94
N ALA A 174 78.44 12.63 -50.25
CA ALA A 174 78.96 11.74 -51.24
C ALA A 174 80.43 11.37 -51.00
N PRO A 175 80.93 10.17 -51.31
CA PRO A 175 82.29 9.77 -51.22
C PRO A 175 83.12 10.53 -52.32
N ALA A 176 84.22 11.07 -51.94
CA ALA A 176 85.20 11.72 -52.82
C ALA A 176 86.05 10.66 -53.57
N PRO A 177 86.65 11.02 -54.72
CA PRO A 177 87.32 10.14 -55.68
C PRO A 177 88.55 9.44 -55.19
#